data_f68f60545854be38d59d64e6a610a563
#
_entry.id   f68f60545854be38d59d64e6a610a563
#
_cell.length_a   1.000
_cell.length_b   1.000
_cell.length_c   1.000
_cell.angle_alpha   90.00
_cell.angle_beta   90.00
_cell.angle_gamma   90.00
#
_symmetry.space_group_name_H-M   'P 1'
#
loop_
_entity.id
_entity.type
_entity.pdbx_description
1 polymer ?
#
loop_
_entity_poly.entity_id
_entity_poly.type
_entity_poly.pdbx_seq_one_letter_code
_entity_poly.pdbx_strand_id
1 'polypeptide(L)'
;MKGTRWIIGLLAAVAIASCGIARQTPVVRKVEANDAPIIPPLTDSVEIARTRARAQAVMDSIDRVRQPGVIAPPEAGLAIKPERQNAPAASRELVDELLDYAKTFIGVPYSLGASGPERFDCSGFTSYVFREFGYYLPHNSVMQSQQSVAVESFSDLRKGDLVFFGARNNIRDIGHVGIVVDVDLERGMFRFIHASSSNGVEIQRSTSPYFMMRYMGAGRVLKEE
;
A
#
# COMPACT_ATOMS: atom_id res chain seq x y z
N MET A 1 -39.77 73.92 -44.18
CA MET A 1 -40.48 72.89 -43.41
C MET A 1 -39.50 71.80 -43.14
N LYS A 2 -39.32 71.42 -41.86
CA LYS A 2 -38.61 70.31 -41.30
C LYS A 2 -37.08 70.45 -41.23
N GLY A 3 -36.65 70.89 -40.03
CA GLY A 3 -35.28 70.94 -39.53
C GLY A 3 -34.75 69.58 -39.08
N THR A 4 -33.52 69.37 -39.42
CA THR A 4 -32.77 68.21 -38.90
C THR A 4 -31.66 68.74 -38.02
N ARG A 5 -31.78 68.49 -36.66
CA ARG A 5 -30.79 68.89 -35.67
C ARG A 5 -29.75 67.77 -35.57
N TRP A 6 -28.52 68.13 -35.88
CA TRP A 6 -27.37 67.28 -35.63
C TRP A 6 -26.92 67.44 -34.16
N ILE A 7 -26.93 66.34 -33.40
CA ILE A 7 -26.33 66.25 -32.08
C ILE A 7 -24.94 65.72 -32.26
N ILE A 8 -23.94 66.53 -31.97
CA ILE A 8 -22.54 66.14 -31.95
C ILE A 8 -22.31 65.40 -30.64
N GLY A 9 -22.15 64.10 -30.73
CA GLY A 9 -21.74 63.25 -29.59
C GLY A 9 -20.24 63.31 -29.38
N LEU A 10 -19.85 63.80 -28.22
CA LEU A 10 -18.45 63.84 -27.76
C LEU A 10 -18.02 62.44 -27.37
N LEU A 11 -17.13 61.80 -28.19
CA LEU A 11 -16.51 60.54 -27.84
C LEU A 11 -15.35 60.80 -26.88
N ALA A 12 -15.55 60.51 -25.59
CA ALA A 12 -14.49 60.44 -24.62
C ALA A 12 -13.76 59.10 -24.80
N ALA A 13 -12.52 59.12 -25.29
CA ALA A 13 -11.65 57.98 -25.32
C ALA A 13 -11.13 57.64 -23.92
N VAL A 14 -11.66 56.57 -23.34
CA VAL A 14 -11.11 56.02 -22.13
C VAL A 14 -9.93 55.12 -22.50
N ALA A 15 -8.72 55.58 -22.27
CA ALA A 15 -7.51 54.79 -22.35
C ALA A 15 -7.49 53.75 -21.22
N ILE A 16 -7.80 52.49 -21.53
CA ILE A 16 -7.62 51.39 -20.61
C ILE A 16 -6.15 51.01 -20.68
N ALA A 17 -5.41 51.41 -19.64
CA ALA A 17 -4.05 50.90 -19.41
C ALA A 17 -4.12 49.40 -19.13
N SER A 18 -3.77 48.60 -20.12
CA SER A 18 -3.55 47.16 -19.97
C SER A 18 -2.35 46.94 -19.07
N CYS A 19 -2.58 46.79 -17.77
CA CYS A 19 -1.59 46.25 -16.87
C CYS A 19 -1.44 44.75 -17.22
N GLY A 20 -0.39 44.44 -17.98
CA GLY A 20 -0.03 43.08 -18.34
C GLY A 20 0.46 42.32 -17.08
N ILE A 21 -0.46 41.66 -16.40
CA ILE A 21 -0.09 40.64 -15.44
C ILE A 21 0.42 39.45 -16.26
N ALA A 22 1.74 39.36 -16.37
CA ALA A 22 2.40 38.18 -16.88
C ALA A 22 1.96 37.00 -15.99
N ARG A 23 1.12 36.12 -16.54
CA ARG A 23 0.85 34.83 -15.93
C ARG A 23 2.16 34.06 -15.90
N GLN A 24 2.84 34.07 -14.78
CA GLN A 24 3.91 33.12 -14.51
C GLN A 24 3.26 31.76 -14.50
N THR A 25 3.45 30.99 -15.57
CA THR A 25 3.19 29.55 -15.54
C THR A 25 4.08 28.95 -14.46
N PRO A 26 3.52 28.16 -13.52
CA PRO A 26 4.37 27.50 -12.56
C PRO A 26 5.32 26.58 -13.33
N VAL A 27 6.62 26.85 -13.21
CA VAL A 27 7.66 25.95 -13.69
C VAL A 27 7.50 24.66 -12.88
N VAL A 28 6.82 23.69 -13.46
CA VAL A 28 6.81 22.33 -12.96
C VAL A 28 8.25 21.84 -13.06
N ARG A 29 9.00 21.95 -11.98
CA ARG A 29 10.28 21.26 -11.86
C ARG A 29 9.98 19.79 -12.09
N LYS A 30 10.47 19.27 -13.19
CA LYS A 30 10.54 17.84 -13.44
C LYS A 30 11.38 17.28 -12.29
N VAL A 31 10.75 16.71 -11.29
CA VAL A 31 11.43 15.97 -10.23
C VAL A 31 11.97 14.74 -10.96
N GLU A 32 13.26 14.77 -11.23
CA GLU A 32 13.92 13.59 -11.77
C GLU A 32 13.81 12.48 -10.75
N ALA A 33 13.55 11.26 -11.22
CA ALA A 33 13.30 10.07 -10.42
C ALA A 33 14.51 9.66 -9.53
N ASN A 34 15.55 10.46 -9.50
CA ASN A 34 16.84 10.19 -8.86
C ASN A 34 17.02 10.76 -7.44
N ASP A 35 16.08 11.56 -6.91
CA ASP A 35 16.22 12.15 -5.56
C ASP A 35 15.58 11.31 -4.44
N ALA A 36 15.26 10.07 -4.72
CA ALA A 36 14.88 9.13 -3.68
C ALA A 36 16.15 8.59 -3.02
N PRO A 37 16.23 8.50 -1.67
CA PRO A 37 17.26 7.70 -1.06
C PRO A 37 17.11 6.28 -1.63
N ILE A 38 18.07 5.91 -2.47
CA ILE A 38 18.21 4.57 -2.99
C ILE A 38 18.51 3.74 -1.75
N ILE A 39 17.53 2.98 -1.26
CA ILE A 39 17.86 1.82 -0.44
C ILE A 39 18.58 0.92 -1.44
N PRO A 40 19.89 0.70 -1.29
CA PRO A 40 20.58 -0.20 -2.20
C PRO A 40 19.81 -1.52 -2.19
N PRO A 41 19.64 -2.18 -3.33
CA PRO A 41 19.16 -3.54 -3.31
C PRO A 41 20.02 -4.29 -2.30
N LEU A 42 19.44 -5.17 -1.50
CA LEU A 42 20.18 -6.08 -0.63
C LEU A 42 21.09 -6.94 -1.52
N THR A 43 22.19 -6.35 -1.93
CA THR A 43 23.20 -6.98 -2.81
C THR A 43 24.30 -7.63 -1.98
N ASP A 44 24.32 -7.34 -0.68
CA ASP A 44 25.25 -7.98 0.23
C ASP A 44 24.70 -9.38 0.56
N SER A 45 25.35 -10.38 0.03
CA SER A 45 25.04 -11.80 0.27
C SER A 45 25.00 -12.15 1.77
N VAL A 46 25.77 -11.41 2.59
CA VAL A 46 25.81 -11.58 4.05
C VAL A 46 24.55 -11.04 4.71
N GLU A 47 24.01 -9.93 4.24
CA GLU A 47 22.79 -9.32 4.78
C GLU A 47 21.55 -10.13 4.38
N ILE A 48 21.51 -10.62 3.15
CA ILE A 48 20.48 -11.57 2.69
C ILE A 48 20.53 -12.86 3.52
N ALA A 49 21.74 -13.39 3.77
CA ALA A 49 21.91 -14.59 4.58
C ALA A 49 21.48 -14.37 6.03
N ARG A 50 21.79 -13.21 6.63
CA ARG A 50 21.36 -12.86 7.99
C ARG A 50 19.84 -12.72 8.08
N THR A 51 19.20 -12.10 7.09
CA THR A 51 17.74 -11.94 7.04
C THR A 51 17.06 -13.30 6.90
N ARG A 52 17.59 -14.18 6.05
CA ARG A 52 17.11 -15.56 5.90
C ARG A 52 17.29 -16.39 7.19
N ALA A 53 18.47 -16.28 7.81
CA ALA A 53 18.74 -17.00 9.07
C ALA A 53 17.81 -16.52 10.20
N ARG A 54 17.51 -15.23 10.24
CA ARG A 54 16.58 -14.63 11.21
C ARG A 54 15.14 -15.09 10.95
N ALA A 55 14.70 -15.07 9.70
CA ALA A 55 13.41 -15.63 9.30
C ALA A 55 13.30 -17.12 9.63
N GLN A 56 14.36 -17.90 9.39
CA GLN A 56 14.39 -19.32 9.73
C GLN A 56 14.33 -19.55 11.23
N ALA A 57 15.02 -18.74 12.04
CA ALA A 57 14.96 -18.83 13.51
C ALA A 57 13.55 -18.53 14.06
N VAL A 58 12.84 -17.59 13.43
CA VAL A 58 11.42 -17.31 13.75
C VAL A 58 10.55 -18.50 13.38
N MET A 59 10.76 -19.10 12.19
CA MET A 59 10.05 -20.31 11.77
C MET A 59 10.30 -21.49 12.72
N ASP A 60 11.56 -21.72 13.10
CA ASP A 60 11.93 -22.77 14.06
C ASP A 60 11.33 -22.53 15.45
N SER A 61 11.11 -21.28 15.83
CA SER A 61 10.43 -20.90 17.07
C SER A 61 8.94 -21.17 17.01
N ILE A 62 8.30 -20.85 15.88
CA ILE A 62 6.88 -21.13 15.61
C ILE A 62 6.63 -22.63 15.56
N ASP A 63 7.50 -23.39 14.90
CA ASP A 63 7.38 -24.86 14.80
C ASP A 63 7.57 -25.56 16.16
N ARG A 64 8.35 -25.00 17.08
CA ARG A 64 8.47 -25.51 18.45
C ARG A 64 7.20 -25.33 19.28
N VAL A 65 6.41 -24.28 18.99
CA VAL A 65 5.10 -24.05 19.62
C VAL A 65 4.01 -24.89 18.95
N ARG A 66 4.25 -25.32 17.72
CA ARG A 66 3.36 -26.16 16.90
C ARG A 66 3.56 -27.62 17.24
N GLN A 67 2.97 -28.09 18.35
CA GLN A 67 2.94 -29.52 18.64
C GLN A 67 2.17 -30.27 17.53
N PRO A 68 2.69 -31.42 17.03
CA PRO A 68 2.00 -32.22 16.03
C PRO A 68 0.83 -32.95 16.68
N GLY A 69 -0.33 -32.38 16.56
CA GLY A 69 -1.56 -32.99 17.01
C GLY A 69 -2.73 -32.04 16.78
N VAL A 70 -3.56 -32.41 15.80
CA VAL A 70 -4.85 -31.79 15.50
C VAL A 70 -4.75 -30.49 14.66
N ILE A 71 -4.90 -30.65 13.34
CA ILE A 71 -6.01 -30.11 12.54
C ILE A 71 -5.79 -30.59 11.09
N ALA A 72 -6.67 -31.48 10.65
CA ALA A 72 -6.89 -31.77 9.24
C ALA A 72 -7.41 -30.50 8.54
N PRO A 73 -7.09 -30.27 7.23
CA PRO A 73 -7.63 -29.12 6.52
C PRO A 73 -9.17 -29.21 6.51
N PRO A 74 -9.89 -28.12 6.82
CA PRO A 74 -11.33 -28.13 6.78
C PRO A 74 -11.79 -28.23 5.32
N GLU A 75 -12.73 -29.14 5.08
CA GLU A 75 -13.42 -29.30 3.81
C GLU A 75 -14.10 -28.01 3.38
N ALA A 76 -14.10 -27.77 2.06
CA ALA A 76 -14.74 -26.63 1.43
C ALA A 76 -16.25 -26.58 1.79
N GLY A 77 -16.69 -25.58 2.51
CA GLY A 77 -18.13 -25.35 2.66
C GLY A 77 -18.65 -24.67 3.92
N LEU A 78 -17.82 -24.26 4.86
CA LEU A 78 -18.32 -23.55 6.05
C LEU A 78 -17.69 -22.15 6.12
N ALA A 79 -18.56 -21.12 6.20
CA ALA A 79 -18.16 -19.77 6.53
C ALA A 79 -17.54 -19.76 7.94
N ILE A 80 -16.24 -19.99 8.03
CA ILE A 80 -15.50 -19.93 9.29
C ILE A 80 -15.41 -18.45 9.64
N LYS A 81 -16.16 -18.02 10.66
CA LYS A 81 -15.81 -16.81 11.38
C LYS A 81 -14.36 -16.99 11.84
N PRO A 82 -13.41 -16.11 11.46
CA PRO A 82 -12.05 -16.27 11.89
C PRO A 82 -12.02 -16.23 13.42
N GLU A 83 -11.50 -17.29 13.99
CA GLU A 83 -11.32 -17.40 15.42
C GLU A 83 -10.20 -16.44 15.82
N ARG A 84 -10.58 -15.19 16.12
CA ARG A 84 -9.69 -14.09 16.55
C ARG A 84 -9.13 -14.30 17.95
N GLN A 85 -9.32 -15.48 18.54
CA GLN A 85 -9.21 -15.62 19.99
C GLN A 85 -7.78 -15.92 20.48
N ASN A 86 -6.83 -16.29 19.59
CA ASN A 86 -5.48 -16.72 19.99
C ASN A 86 -4.32 -16.04 19.22
N ALA A 87 -4.57 -14.96 18.45
CA ALA A 87 -3.47 -14.22 17.86
C ALA A 87 -2.74 -13.45 18.96
N PRO A 88 -1.39 -13.58 19.06
CA PRO A 88 -0.62 -12.84 20.04
C PRO A 88 -0.82 -11.33 19.83
N ALA A 89 -0.79 -10.56 20.91
CA ALA A 89 -0.75 -9.12 20.82
C ALA A 89 0.48 -8.68 20.01
N ALA A 90 0.30 -7.75 19.07
CA ALA A 90 1.36 -7.32 18.19
C ALA A 90 2.29 -6.36 18.92
N SER A 91 3.41 -6.87 19.41
CA SER A 91 4.52 -6.02 19.80
C SER A 91 5.17 -5.35 18.57
N ARG A 92 5.94 -4.29 18.79
CA ARG A 92 6.71 -3.65 17.68
C ARG A 92 7.69 -4.64 17.06
N GLU A 93 8.27 -5.50 17.86
CA GLU A 93 9.18 -6.57 17.44
C GLU A 93 8.50 -7.54 16.48
N LEU A 94 7.28 -7.97 16.80
CA LEU A 94 6.49 -8.86 15.93
C LEU A 94 6.19 -8.23 14.58
N VAL A 95 5.85 -6.93 14.55
CA VAL A 95 5.62 -6.20 13.29
C VAL A 95 6.89 -6.11 12.46
N ASP A 96 8.03 -5.81 13.07
CA ASP A 96 9.32 -5.72 12.38
C ASP A 96 9.75 -7.10 11.85
N GLU A 97 9.55 -8.18 12.61
CA GLU A 97 9.79 -9.57 12.16
C GLU A 97 8.90 -9.96 10.98
N LEU A 98 7.60 -9.61 11.02
CA LEU A 98 6.67 -9.85 9.92
C LEU A 98 7.13 -9.13 8.66
N LEU A 99 7.55 -7.88 8.79
CA LEU A 99 8.01 -7.09 7.64
C LEU A 99 9.36 -7.61 7.11
N ASP A 100 10.27 -8.04 7.97
CA ASP A 100 11.53 -8.63 7.54
C ASP A 100 11.28 -9.97 6.82
N TYR A 101 10.36 -10.79 7.30
CA TYR A 101 9.91 -11.98 6.59
C TYR A 101 9.28 -11.64 5.23
N ALA A 102 8.38 -10.67 5.18
CA ALA A 102 7.80 -10.22 3.92
C ALA A 102 8.85 -9.80 2.89
N LYS A 103 9.90 -9.10 3.32
CA LYS A 103 11.02 -8.64 2.47
C LYS A 103 11.85 -9.78 1.90
N THR A 104 11.87 -10.97 2.52
CA THR A 104 12.60 -12.13 1.97
C THR A 104 12.05 -12.59 0.62
N PHE A 105 10.82 -12.21 0.29
CA PHE A 105 10.16 -12.55 -0.98
C PHE A 105 10.33 -11.50 -2.07
N ILE A 106 11.08 -10.42 -1.84
CA ILE A 106 11.32 -9.39 -2.88
C ILE A 106 11.89 -10.06 -4.14
N GLY A 107 11.27 -9.76 -5.29
CA GLY A 107 11.61 -10.34 -6.59
C GLY A 107 10.87 -11.64 -6.93
N VAL A 108 10.12 -12.24 -6.01
CA VAL A 108 9.29 -13.41 -6.31
C VAL A 108 8.22 -13.03 -7.34
N PRO A 109 8.08 -13.80 -8.45
CA PRO A 109 7.19 -13.44 -9.54
C PRO A 109 5.70 -13.43 -9.15
N TYR A 110 4.94 -12.57 -9.83
CA TYR A 110 3.48 -12.54 -9.72
C TYR A 110 2.83 -13.66 -10.55
N SER A 111 1.76 -14.23 -10.00
CA SER A 111 0.82 -15.06 -10.76
C SER A 111 -0.56 -14.95 -10.12
N LEU A 112 -1.58 -14.61 -10.90
CA LEU A 112 -2.96 -14.50 -10.39
C LEU A 112 -3.41 -15.82 -9.77
N GLY A 113 -3.98 -15.77 -8.56
CA GLY A 113 -4.42 -16.94 -7.80
C GLY A 113 -3.30 -17.68 -7.07
N ALA A 114 -2.04 -17.23 -7.16
CA ALA A 114 -0.93 -17.88 -6.47
C ALA A 114 -0.80 -17.39 -5.01
N SER A 115 -0.53 -18.34 -4.11
CA SER A 115 -0.42 -18.14 -2.66
C SER A 115 0.97 -18.48 -2.07
N GLY A 116 2.01 -18.55 -2.92
CA GLY A 116 3.41 -18.71 -2.53
C GLY A 116 3.88 -20.16 -2.37
N PRO A 117 5.17 -20.34 -2.04
CA PRO A 117 6.21 -19.28 -1.95
C PRO A 117 6.86 -18.94 -3.31
N GLU A 118 6.72 -19.76 -4.39
CA GLU A 118 7.40 -19.57 -5.68
C GLU A 118 6.77 -18.43 -6.52
N ARG A 119 5.50 -18.14 -6.29
CA ARG A 119 4.72 -17.10 -6.95
C ARG A 119 3.64 -16.59 -6.02
N PHE A 120 3.26 -15.31 -6.19
CA PHE A 120 2.19 -14.70 -5.41
C PHE A 120 1.26 -13.88 -6.31
N ASP A 121 -0.02 -13.81 -5.95
CA ASP A 121 -0.81 -12.62 -6.22
C ASP A 121 -0.83 -11.68 -5.00
N CYS A 122 -1.50 -10.53 -5.10
CA CYS A 122 -1.45 -9.51 -4.04
C CYS A 122 -2.02 -10.02 -2.71
N SER A 123 -3.19 -10.65 -2.72
CA SER A 123 -3.86 -11.17 -1.53
C SER A 123 -3.27 -12.49 -1.05
N GLY A 124 -2.73 -13.30 -1.96
CA GLY A 124 -1.97 -14.51 -1.64
C GLY A 124 -0.68 -14.17 -0.90
N PHE A 125 0.03 -13.12 -1.31
CA PHE A 125 1.21 -12.64 -0.62
C PHE A 125 0.90 -12.20 0.81
N THR A 126 -0.09 -11.32 1.00
CA THR A 126 -0.47 -10.86 2.34
C THR A 126 -0.95 -12.01 3.22
N SER A 127 -1.80 -12.90 2.68
CA SER A 127 -2.27 -14.09 3.41
C SER A 127 -1.09 -15.00 3.83
N TYR A 128 -0.13 -15.20 2.95
CA TYR A 128 1.03 -16.05 3.21
C TYR A 128 1.88 -15.49 4.33
N VAL A 129 2.23 -14.19 4.24
CA VAL A 129 3.05 -13.51 5.25
C VAL A 129 2.35 -13.52 6.62
N PHE A 130 1.10 -13.09 6.69
CA PHE A 130 0.38 -13.03 7.97
C PHE A 130 0.14 -14.39 8.61
N ARG A 131 -0.06 -15.43 7.80
CA ARG A 131 -0.24 -16.80 8.29
C ARG A 131 0.96 -17.31 9.07
N GLU A 132 2.16 -16.97 8.67
CA GLU A 132 3.40 -17.38 9.35
C GLU A 132 3.48 -16.82 10.78
N PHE A 133 2.75 -15.73 11.05
CA PHE A 133 2.65 -15.11 12.38
C PHE A 133 1.33 -15.42 13.10
N GLY A 134 0.58 -16.44 12.64
CA GLY A 134 -0.65 -16.89 13.28
C GLY A 134 -1.91 -16.08 12.93
N TYR A 135 -1.83 -15.17 11.95
CA TYR A 135 -2.97 -14.37 11.50
C TYR A 135 -3.50 -14.91 10.17
N TYR A 136 -4.74 -15.39 10.16
CA TYR A 136 -5.35 -15.99 8.98
C TYR A 136 -6.15 -14.95 8.20
N LEU A 137 -5.69 -14.65 7.00
CA LEU A 137 -6.36 -13.76 6.05
C LEU A 137 -6.91 -14.55 4.86
N PRO A 138 -8.12 -14.23 4.36
CA PRO A 138 -8.64 -14.85 3.15
C PRO A 138 -7.79 -14.46 1.93
N HIS A 139 -7.70 -15.36 0.94
CA HIS A 139 -7.03 -15.09 -0.33
C HIS A 139 -7.94 -14.24 -1.24
N ASN A 140 -8.32 -13.06 -0.76
CA ASN A 140 -9.16 -12.09 -1.48
C ASN A 140 -9.02 -10.71 -0.84
N SER A 141 -8.61 -9.69 -1.61
CA SER A 141 -8.35 -8.34 -1.08
C SER A 141 -9.58 -7.64 -0.52
N VAL A 142 -10.77 -7.88 -1.08
CA VAL A 142 -12.03 -7.32 -0.56
C VAL A 142 -12.34 -7.94 0.81
N MET A 143 -12.23 -9.26 0.92
CA MET A 143 -12.48 -9.94 2.19
C MET A 143 -11.44 -9.58 3.25
N GLN A 144 -10.19 -9.34 2.86
CA GLN A 144 -9.15 -8.84 3.77
C GLN A 144 -9.51 -7.45 4.31
N SER A 145 -10.03 -6.56 3.47
CA SER A 145 -10.46 -5.24 3.93
C SER A 145 -11.65 -5.32 4.89
N GLN A 146 -12.60 -6.23 4.64
CA GLN A 146 -13.75 -6.44 5.51
C GLN A 146 -13.40 -7.09 6.86
N GLN A 147 -12.34 -7.90 6.88
CA GLN A 147 -11.86 -8.59 8.08
C GLN A 147 -10.96 -7.72 8.96
N SER A 148 -10.27 -6.76 8.38
CA SER A 148 -9.40 -5.83 9.10
C SER A 148 -10.21 -4.73 9.80
N VAL A 149 -9.65 -4.17 10.88
CA VAL A 149 -10.19 -2.97 11.52
C VAL A 149 -9.80 -1.75 10.70
N ALA A 150 -10.77 -0.95 10.27
CA ALA A 150 -10.48 0.25 9.48
C ALA A 150 -9.52 1.20 10.21
N VAL A 151 -8.55 1.75 9.46
CA VAL A 151 -7.67 2.83 9.92
C VAL A 151 -8.29 4.13 9.42
N GLU A 152 -8.86 4.90 10.34
CA GLU A 152 -9.74 6.03 10.02
C GLU A 152 -8.99 7.26 9.48
N SER A 153 -7.75 7.45 9.91
CA SER A 153 -6.95 8.60 9.48
C SER A 153 -5.53 8.20 9.05
N PHE A 154 -4.92 9.05 8.23
CA PHE A 154 -3.53 8.85 7.82
C PHE A 154 -2.56 8.88 9.02
N SER A 155 -2.87 9.70 10.04
CA SER A 155 -2.06 9.77 11.27
C SER A 155 -2.06 8.47 12.09
N ASP A 156 -3.07 7.64 11.90
CA ASP A 156 -3.20 6.36 12.60
C ASP A 156 -2.56 5.19 11.83
N LEU A 157 -2.13 5.45 10.59
CA LEU A 157 -1.49 4.44 9.75
C LEU A 157 -0.14 4.04 10.34
N ARG A 158 0.14 2.73 10.39
CA ARG A 158 1.35 2.17 10.99
C ARG A 158 1.95 1.05 10.15
N LYS A 159 3.19 0.71 10.45
CA LYS A 159 3.84 -0.51 9.93
C LYS A 159 2.96 -1.73 10.21
N GLY A 160 2.89 -2.64 9.24
CA GLY A 160 2.09 -3.85 9.34
C GLY A 160 0.61 -3.69 9.00
N ASP A 161 0.08 -2.47 8.85
CA ASP A 161 -1.28 -2.26 8.36
C ASP A 161 -1.41 -2.71 6.90
N LEU A 162 -2.56 -3.23 6.53
CA LEU A 162 -2.92 -3.47 5.14
C LEU A 162 -3.36 -2.17 4.47
N VAL A 163 -2.95 -1.97 3.22
CA VAL A 163 -3.41 -0.86 2.38
C VAL A 163 -4.08 -1.40 1.14
N PHE A 164 -5.24 -0.84 0.80
CA PHE A 164 -6.11 -1.30 -0.26
C PHE A 164 -6.18 -0.29 -1.39
N PHE A 165 -6.21 -0.81 -2.62
CA PHE A 165 -6.23 0.01 -3.83
C PHE A 165 -7.31 -0.49 -4.79
N GLY A 166 -7.85 0.44 -5.56
CA GLY A 166 -8.84 0.17 -6.58
C GLY A 166 -8.33 -0.75 -7.69
N ALA A 167 -9.21 -1.59 -8.19
CA ALA A 167 -8.92 -2.52 -9.27
C ALA A 167 -8.53 -1.80 -10.56
N ARG A 168 -7.79 -2.49 -11.43
CA ARG A 168 -7.31 -1.93 -12.69
C ARG A 168 -8.44 -1.50 -13.63
N ASN A 169 -9.50 -2.28 -13.66
CA ASN A 169 -10.68 -2.07 -14.53
C ASN A 169 -11.77 -1.24 -13.86
N ASN A 170 -11.81 -1.17 -12.52
CA ASN A 170 -12.73 -0.33 -11.77
C ASN A 170 -12.08 0.16 -10.48
N ILE A 171 -11.68 1.43 -10.45
CA ILE A 171 -11.00 2.04 -9.30
C ILE A 171 -11.90 2.20 -8.06
N ARG A 172 -13.20 1.96 -8.19
CA ARG A 172 -14.17 2.02 -7.07
C ARG A 172 -14.27 0.70 -6.32
N ASP A 173 -13.77 -0.39 -6.89
CA ASP A 173 -13.78 -1.72 -6.28
C ASP A 173 -12.36 -2.06 -5.82
N ILE A 174 -12.21 -2.57 -4.61
CA ILE A 174 -10.92 -3.05 -4.13
C ILE A 174 -10.45 -4.20 -5.02
N GLY A 175 -9.24 -4.07 -5.57
CA GLY A 175 -8.65 -5.10 -6.43
C GLY A 175 -7.17 -5.34 -6.15
N HIS A 176 -6.60 -4.67 -5.15
CA HIS A 176 -5.20 -4.82 -4.80
C HIS A 176 -4.96 -4.53 -3.31
N VAL A 177 -3.93 -5.15 -2.74
CA VAL A 177 -3.57 -5.03 -1.34
C VAL A 177 -2.04 -5.12 -1.17
N GLY A 178 -1.52 -4.42 -0.17
CA GLY A 178 -0.14 -4.51 0.28
C GLY A 178 -0.03 -4.30 1.79
N ILE A 179 1.19 -4.43 2.33
CA ILE A 179 1.50 -4.28 3.75
C ILE A 179 2.35 -3.02 3.92
N VAL A 180 1.99 -2.12 4.82
CA VAL A 180 2.75 -0.89 5.12
C VAL A 180 4.10 -1.25 5.72
N VAL A 181 5.18 -0.75 5.13
CA VAL A 181 6.57 -0.95 5.60
C VAL A 181 7.02 0.20 6.47
N ASP A 182 6.64 1.43 6.11
CA ASP A 182 6.87 2.63 6.90
C ASP A 182 5.91 3.76 6.53
N VAL A 183 5.80 4.74 7.43
CA VAL A 183 4.96 5.93 7.28
C VAL A 183 5.78 7.17 7.56
N ASP A 184 5.75 8.13 6.64
CA ASP A 184 6.32 9.47 6.79
C ASP A 184 5.16 10.46 6.96
N LEU A 185 4.85 10.77 8.22
CA LEU A 185 3.75 11.67 8.56
C LEU A 185 4.03 13.11 8.13
N GLU A 186 5.30 13.55 8.12
CA GLU A 186 5.67 14.91 7.73
C GLU A 186 5.44 15.15 6.24
N ARG A 187 5.73 14.13 5.41
CA ARG A 187 5.53 14.19 3.96
C ARG A 187 4.16 13.68 3.51
N GLY A 188 3.34 13.16 4.42
CA GLY A 188 2.04 12.59 4.08
C GLY A 188 2.13 11.39 3.14
N MET A 189 3.13 10.51 3.32
CA MET A 189 3.36 9.36 2.46
C MET A 189 3.71 8.10 3.25
N PHE A 190 3.48 6.94 2.62
CA PHE A 190 3.93 5.66 3.14
C PHE A 190 4.57 4.82 2.04
N ARG A 191 5.37 3.83 2.45
CA ARG A 191 5.83 2.74 1.58
C ARG A 191 5.14 1.46 1.99
N PHE A 192 4.92 0.60 1.02
CA PHE A 192 4.27 -0.69 1.24
C PHE A 192 4.90 -1.76 0.37
N ILE A 193 4.90 -3.00 0.86
CA ILE A 193 5.34 -4.19 0.14
C ILE A 193 4.13 -4.92 -0.41
N HIS A 194 4.19 -5.33 -1.66
CA HIS A 194 3.10 -6.02 -2.34
C HIS A 194 3.61 -6.91 -3.47
N ALA A 195 2.77 -7.84 -3.94
CA ALA A 195 3.04 -8.56 -5.19
C ALA A 195 2.49 -7.76 -6.38
N SER A 196 3.39 -7.13 -7.12
CA SER A 196 3.13 -6.36 -8.34
C SER A 196 2.95 -7.28 -9.53
N SER A 197 1.91 -7.07 -10.33
CA SER A 197 1.69 -7.85 -11.57
C SER A 197 2.77 -7.64 -12.62
N SER A 198 3.60 -6.60 -12.48
CA SER A 198 4.66 -6.26 -13.43
C SER A 198 6.05 -6.68 -12.94
N ASN A 199 6.32 -6.55 -11.64
CA ASN A 199 7.67 -6.66 -11.08
C ASN A 199 7.80 -7.79 -10.03
N GLY A 200 6.72 -8.51 -9.73
CA GLY A 200 6.71 -9.45 -8.62
C GLY A 200 6.62 -8.73 -7.27
N VAL A 201 7.12 -9.35 -6.21
CA VAL A 201 7.10 -8.73 -4.88
C VAL A 201 8.09 -7.57 -4.83
N GLU A 202 7.59 -6.38 -4.50
CA GLU A 202 8.39 -5.15 -4.44
C GLU A 202 7.89 -4.20 -3.34
N ILE A 203 8.74 -3.23 -2.97
CA ILE A 203 8.34 -2.10 -2.12
C ILE A 203 8.05 -0.90 -3.02
N GLN A 204 6.87 -0.31 -2.85
CA GLN A 204 6.39 0.81 -3.63
C GLN A 204 6.00 1.99 -2.72
N ARG A 205 5.96 3.21 -3.28
CA ARG A 205 5.53 4.44 -2.60
C ARG A 205 4.07 4.74 -2.88
N SER A 206 3.34 5.18 -1.86
CA SER A 206 1.96 5.66 -2.00
C SER A 206 1.83 6.85 -2.95
N THR A 207 2.88 7.66 -3.10
CA THR A 207 2.94 8.84 -3.98
C THR A 207 3.15 8.51 -5.45
N SER A 208 3.38 7.25 -5.82
CA SER A 208 3.35 6.84 -7.22
C SER A 208 1.99 7.16 -7.82
N PRO A 209 1.92 7.81 -9.00
CA PRO A 209 0.65 8.28 -9.59
C PRO A 209 -0.41 7.17 -9.70
N TYR A 210 0.01 5.95 -10.01
CA TYR A 210 -0.89 4.80 -10.11
C TYR A 210 -1.56 4.49 -8.77
N PHE A 211 -0.80 4.42 -7.68
CA PHE A 211 -1.32 4.05 -6.37
C PHE A 211 -2.01 5.21 -5.67
N MET A 212 -1.53 6.44 -5.85
CA MET A 212 -2.15 7.64 -5.30
C MET A 212 -3.61 7.80 -5.77
N MET A 213 -3.87 7.57 -7.07
CA MET A 213 -5.23 7.66 -7.63
C MET A 213 -6.14 6.49 -7.23
N ARG A 214 -5.59 5.40 -6.74
CA ARG A 214 -6.32 4.16 -6.44
C ARG A 214 -6.41 3.84 -4.95
N TYR A 215 -5.81 4.64 -4.10
CA TYR A 215 -5.87 4.40 -2.66
C TYR A 215 -7.31 4.46 -2.16
N MET A 216 -7.75 3.40 -1.49
CA MET A 216 -9.12 3.23 -1.00
C MET A 216 -9.22 3.17 0.52
N GLY A 217 -8.09 3.11 1.23
CA GLY A 217 -8.05 3.04 2.67
C GLY A 217 -7.06 2.01 3.18
N ALA A 218 -7.05 1.87 4.49
CA ALA A 218 -6.19 0.93 5.19
C ALA A 218 -6.96 0.16 6.26
N GLY A 219 -6.41 -0.98 6.68
CA GLY A 219 -7.01 -1.82 7.71
C GLY A 219 -5.97 -2.52 8.56
N ARG A 220 -6.22 -2.60 9.84
CA ARG A 220 -5.34 -3.23 10.83
C ARG A 220 -5.77 -4.64 11.16
N VAL A 221 -4.83 -5.58 11.03
CA VAL A 221 -5.00 -6.99 11.38
C VAL A 221 -4.34 -7.26 12.73
N LEU A 222 -3.15 -6.70 12.93
CA LEU A 222 -2.36 -6.85 14.15
C LEU A 222 -2.99 -6.05 15.27
N LYS A 223 -3.39 -6.71 16.36
CA LYS A 223 -3.93 -6.03 17.54
C LYS A 223 -2.79 -5.59 18.43
N GLU A 224 -2.85 -4.35 18.91
CA GLU A 224 -2.03 -3.89 20.03
C GLU A 224 -2.69 -4.27 21.36
N GLU A 225 -1.89 -4.53 22.39
CA GLU A 225 -2.36 -4.61 23.77
C GLU A 225 -2.71 -3.22 24.31
#